data_fcb80d6a62d7661245a532b854654b46
#
_entry.id   fcb80d6a62d7661245a532b854654b46
#
_cell.length_a   1.000
_cell.length_b   1.000
_cell.length_c   1.000
_cell.angle_alpha   90.00
_cell.angle_beta   90.00
_cell.angle_gamma   90.00
#
_symmetry.space_group_name_H-M   'P 1'
#
loop_
_entity.id
_entity.type
_entity.pdbx_description
1 polymer ?
#
loop_
_entity_poly.entity_id
_entity_poly.type
_entity_poly.pdbx_seq_one_letter_code
_entity_poly.pdbx_strand_id
1 'polypeptide(L)'
;MGTMPNPSDREAIKITAEDLASVAIPQSAVVPSGAQSPGAKVYGTINEAAEQFVTVPAERGSILLQGWFYLGLAGLLGALAGWAIAEPGFADGPGAQSHAHWGNFIVLPLIITLMCMAFGISESIVERSVRKALLRGALALPLGILLGFIFDMMAETIYGLGMRLSFEAGAQTMRNPALWIVRGVAWTVFGAAGGVVYGIVGQSTKKGTYGVLGGALGAGLGGVIFNPIALATHGGGVSRAVGFALVGLATGVGMGLVESALKDRWLYVVAGPLAGKQFILYKSETSIGSRQESDIYLFKDPNILPRHAVISISGARVMLHAEGSVLWAGQPVHSRVLQDGDLLQLGRYAFRYKEKHRS
;
A
#
# COMPACT_ATOMS: atom_id res chain seq x y z
N MET A 1 13.95 66.14 -3.58
CA MET A 1 12.87 65.32 -2.98
C MET A 1 11.89 65.00 -4.10
N GLY A 2 12.10 63.90 -4.79
CA GLY A 2 11.25 63.43 -5.88
C GLY A 2 10.18 62.51 -5.33
N THR A 3 8.92 62.85 -5.53
CA THR A 3 7.77 62.04 -5.16
C THR A 3 7.68 60.80 -6.02
N MET A 4 7.64 59.61 -5.40
CA MET A 4 7.36 58.36 -6.11
C MET A 4 5.92 58.38 -6.64
N PRO A 5 5.68 57.89 -7.87
CA PRO A 5 4.34 57.79 -8.42
C PRO A 5 3.52 56.72 -7.67
N ASN A 6 2.24 57.01 -7.49
CA ASN A 6 1.26 56.21 -6.79
C ASN A 6 1.02 54.85 -7.52
N PRO A 7 0.92 53.67 -6.83
CA PRO A 7 0.71 52.39 -7.47
C PRO A 7 -0.64 52.21 -8.18
N SER A 8 -1.57 53.16 -8.06
CA SER A 8 -2.90 53.11 -8.70
C SER A 8 -2.93 53.53 -10.18
N ASP A 9 -1.80 54.08 -10.76
CA ASP A 9 -1.76 54.57 -12.14
C ASP A 9 -1.18 53.55 -13.13
N ARG A 10 -1.23 52.26 -12.82
CA ARG A 10 -0.94 51.24 -13.83
C ARG A 10 -2.19 51.03 -14.69
N GLU A 11 -2.24 51.70 -15.85
CA GLU A 11 -3.20 51.37 -16.90
C GLU A 11 -3.10 49.85 -17.20
N ALA A 12 -4.19 49.13 -16.98
CA ALA A 12 -4.27 47.75 -17.37
C ALA A 12 -4.20 47.65 -18.90
N ILE A 13 -3.14 47.04 -19.43
CA ILE A 13 -3.03 46.77 -20.88
C ILE A 13 -4.18 45.82 -21.24
N LYS A 14 -5.17 46.36 -21.95
CA LYS A 14 -6.27 45.55 -22.49
C LYS A 14 -5.82 45.00 -23.83
N ILE A 15 -5.50 43.72 -23.89
CA ILE A 15 -5.23 43.00 -25.14
C ILE A 15 -6.59 42.61 -25.72
N THR A 16 -6.88 43.16 -26.93
CA THR A 16 -8.13 42.83 -27.65
C THR A 16 -7.92 41.62 -28.59
N ALA A 17 -8.98 41.03 -29.06
CA ALA A 17 -8.93 39.91 -30.02
C ALA A 17 -8.27 40.36 -31.36
N GLU A 18 -8.36 41.66 -31.71
CA GLU A 18 -7.69 42.24 -32.88
C GLU A 18 -6.19 42.37 -32.70
N ASP A 19 -5.71 42.67 -31.50
CA ASP A 19 -4.28 42.69 -31.16
C ASP A 19 -3.66 41.30 -31.32
N LEU A 20 -4.38 40.25 -30.93
CA LEU A 20 -3.95 38.86 -31.10
C LEU A 20 -3.98 38.41 -32.57
N ALA A 21 -4.94 38.88 -33.37
CA ALA A 21 -5.02 38.55 -34.79
C ALA A 21 -3.92 39.26 -35.62
N SER A 22 -3.36 40.36 -35.11
CA SER A 22 -2.29 41.13 -35.80
C SER A 22 -0.87 40.58 -35.54
N VAL A 23 -0.71 39.63 -34.59
CA VAL A 23 0.58 38.98 -34.32
C VAL A 23 0.88 37.96 -35.41
N ALA A 24 1.65 38.36 -36.42
CA ALA A 24 2.18 37.45 -37.42
C ALA A 24 3.20 36.51 -36.77
N ILE A 25 2.84 35.25 -36.56
CA ILE A 25 3.77 34.21 -36.10
C ILE A 25 4.71 33.91 -37.27
N PRO A 26 6.01 34.15 -37.16
CA PRO A 26 6.94 33.83 -38.23
C PRO A 26 6.95 32.33 -38.50
N GLN A 27 6.58 31.90 -39.70
CA GLN A 27 6.61 30.50 -40.14
C GLN A 27 8.05 29.90 -40.19
N SER A 28 9.08 30.69 -39.93
CA SER A 28 10.49 30.29 -39.96
C SER A 28 11.01 29.66 -38.67
N ALA A 29 10.15 29.40 -37.67
CA ALA A 29 10.55 28.77 -36.41
C ALA A 29 10.49 27.23 -36.41
N VAL A 30 10.29 26.60 -37.58
CA VAL A 30 10.43 25.14 -37.68
C VAL A 30 11.93 24.83 -37.79
N VAL A 31 12.57 24.61 -36.66
CA VAL A 31 13.93 24.07 -36.61
C VAL A 31 13.91 22.61 -37.09
N PRO A 32 14.72 22.24 -38.13
CA PRO A 32 14.78 20.87 -38.59
C PRO A 32 15.19 19.94 -37.45
N SER A 33 14.43 18.86 -37.29
CA SER A 33 14.67 17.83 -36.30
C SER A 33 16.04 17.14 -36.51
N GLY A 34 17.11 17.70 -35.95
CA GLY A 34 18.46 17.15 -36.14
C GLY A 34 19.61 17.87 -35.46
N ALA A 35 19.41 19.10 -35.01
CA ALA A 35 20.46 19.87 -34.37
C ALA A 35 20.10 20.28 -32.94
N GLN A 36 20.13 19.33 -32.03
CA GLN A 36 20.04 19.62 -30.60
C GLN A 36 21.46 19.66 -30.03
N SER A 37 21.97 20.84 -29.75
CA SER A 37 23.14 21.01 -28.88
C SER A 37 22.73 20.63 -27.43
N PRO A 38 23.52 19.81 -26.69
CA PRO A 38 23.24 19.50 -25.30
C PRO A 38 23.27 20.81 -24.49
N GLY A 39 22.11 21.22 -23.96
CA GLY A 39 22.00 22.37 -23.05
C GLY A 39 21.17 23.56 -23.50
N ALA A 40 20.71 23.65 -24.74
CA ALA A 40 19.83 24.72 -25.18
C ALA A 40 18.38 24.45 -24.71
N LYS A 41 17.90 25.24 -23.76
CA LYS A 41 16.47 25.33 -23.45
C LYS A 41 15.80 26.09 -24.59
N VAL A 42 15.25 25.40 -25.58
CA VAL A 42 14.46 26.03 -26.66
C VAL A 42 13.06 26.30 -26.09
N TYR A 43 12.81 27.55 -25.75
CA TYR A 43 11.47 28.03 -25.43
C TYR A 43 10.60 27.90 -26.68
N GLY A 44 9.54 27.08 -26.62
CA GLY A 44 8.53 26.99 -27.69
C GLY A 44 8.57 25.73 -28.57
N THR A 45 9.54 24.81 -28.42
CA THR A 45 9.37 23.45 -28.95
C THR A 45 8.69 22.60 -27.88
N ILE A 46 7.40 22.68 -27.92
CA ILE A 46 6.56 21.94 -27.03
C ILE A 46 6.68 20.48 -27.40
N ASN A 47 7.25 19.72 -26.53
CA ASN A 47 6.75 18.37 -26.29
C ASN A 47 5.36 18.52 -25.65
N GLU A 48 4.46 19.26 -26.30
CA GLU A 48 3.09 19.49 -25.82
C GLU A 48 2.38 18.18 -25.52
N ALA A 49 2.66 17.14 -26.28
CA ALA A 49 2.15 15.81 -26.00
C ALA A 49 2.66 15.26 -24.65
N ALA A 50 3.90 15.53 -24.27
CA ALA A 50 4.42 15.06 -22.97
C ALA A 50 4.00 15.99 -21.81
N GLU A 51 3.85 17.29 -22.05
CA GLU A 51 3.39 18.23 -21.03
C GLU A 51 1.88 18.23 -20.83
N GLN A 52 1.07 17.98 -21.86
CA GLN A 52 -0.38 17.84 -21.73
C GLN A 52 -0.79 16.64 -20.85
N PHE A 53 0.08 15.66 -20.66
CA PHE A 53 -0.16 14.53 -19.76
C PHE A 53 0.33 14.75 -18.34
N VAL A 54 1.10 15.79 -18.07
CA VAL A 54 1.66 16.15 -16.75
C VAL A 54 0.82 17.20 -16.01
N THR A 55 -0.37 17.55 -16.49
CA THR A 55 -1.30 18.45 -15.77
C THR A 55 -2.02 17.79 -14.56
N VAL A 56 -1.71 16.55 -14.24
CA VAL A 56 -2.08 16.00 -12.94
C VAL A 56 -0.99 16.44 -11.95
N PRO A 57 -1.35 17.14 -10.85
CA PRO A 57 -0.37 17.51 -9.83
C PRO A 57 0.32 16.24 -9.33
N ALA A 58 1.57 16.06 -9.77
CA ALA A 58 2.30 14.81 -9.78
C ALA A 58 2.62 14.24 -8.39
N GLU A 59 2.27 14.88 -7.30
CA GLU A 59 2.81 14.50 -5.99
C GLU A 59 1.78 14.30 -4.87
N ARG A 60 0.52 14.59 -5.09
CA ARG A 60 -0.52 14.32 -4.08
C ARG A 60 -1.34 13.11 -4.47
N GLY A 61 -0.72 11.94 -4.41
CA GLY A 61 -1.45 10.69 -4.49
C GLY A 61 -2.46 10.57 -3.35
N SER A 62 -3.63 10.00 -3.63
CA SER A 62 -4.63 9.75 -2.59
C SER A 62 -4.04 8.89 -1.47
N ILE A 63 -4.19 9.31 -0.22
CA ILE A 63 -3.78 8.54 0.97
C ILE A 63 -4.44 7.15 0.96
N LEU A 64 -5.67 7.05 0.45
CA LEU A 64 -6.42 5.80 0.33
C LEU A 64 -5.72 4.74 -0.53
N LEU A 65 -4.85 5.15 -1.44
CA LEU A 65 -4.10 4.27 -2.34
C LEU A 65 -2.71 3.89 -1.79
N GLN A 66 -2.33 4.44 -0.63
CA GLN A 66 -1.07 4.12 0.03
C GLN A 66 -1.17 2.77 0.75
N GLY A 67 -0.14 1.91 0.58
CA GLY A 67 -0.11 0.56 1.15
C GLY A 67 -0.36 0.53 2.66
N TRP A 68 0.32 1.39 3.41
CA TRP A 68 0.17 1.47 4.87
C TRP A 68 -1.25 1.85 5.31
N PHE A 69 -1.97 2.67 4.50
CA PHE A 69 -3.32 3.10 4.84
C PHE A 69 -4.34 1.97 4.60
N TYR A 70 -4.38 1.38 3.38
CA TYR A 70 -5.38 0.36 3.10
C TYR A 70 -5.11 -0.96 3.84
N LEU A 71 -3.84 -1.31 4.11
CA LEU A 71 -3.50 -2.45 4.96
C LEU A 71 -3.86 -2.16 6.42
N GLY A 72 -3.60 -0.95 6.92
CA GLY A 72 -4.03 -0.54 8.26
C GLY A 72 -5.54 -0.65 8.43
N LEU A 73 -6.31 -0.14 7.47
CA LEU A 73 -7.77 -0.24 7.47
C LEU A 73 -8.23 -1.72 7.37
N ALA A 74 -7.59 -2.53 6.55
CA ALA A 74 -7.90 -3.95 6.43
C ALA A 74 -7.67 -4.69 7.75
N GLY A 75 -6.53 -4.44 8.41
CA GLY A 75 -6.23 -5.01 9.73
C GLY A 75 -7.23 -4.60 10.80
N LEU A 76 -7.56 -3.30 10.85
CA LEU A 76 -8.57 -2.75 11.74
C LEU A 76 -9.93 -3.45 11.57
N LEU A 77 -10.43 -3.52 10.33
CA LEU A 77 -11.73 -4.11 10.03
C LEU A 77 -11.74 -5.62 10.25
N GLY A 78 -10.66 -6.33 9.88
CA GLY A 78 -10.52 -7.77 10.13
C GLY A 78 -10.52 -8.09 11.62
N ALA A 79 -9.78 -7.32 12.43
CA ALA A 79 -9.72 -7.53 13.87
C ALA A 79 -11.08 -7.22 14.56
N LEU A 80 -11.73 -6.12 14.19
CA LEU A 80 -13.06 -5.78 14.70
C LEU A 80 -14.12 -6.81 14.32
N ALA A 81 -14.09 -7.33 13.09
CA ALA A 81 -15.00 -8.38 12.66
C ALA A 81 -14.80 -9.66 13.46
N GLY A 82 -13.53 -10.08 13.70
CA GLY A 82 -13.21 -11.24 14.53
C GLY A 82 -13.69 -11.09 15.97
N TRP A 83 -13.43 -9.93 16.56
CA TRP A 83 -13.93 -9.58 17.89
C TRP A 83 -15.46 -9.63 17.93
N ALA A 84 -16.15 -8.95 17.02
CA ALA A 84 -17.61 -8.84 17.02
C ALA A 84 -18.31 -10.21 16.90
N ILE A 85 -17.71 -11.15 16.17
CA ILE A 85 -18.25 -12.51 16.05
C ILE A 85 -17.99 -13.32 17.33
N ALA A 86 -16.82 -13.20 17.96
CA ALA A 86 -16.46 -13.97 19.14
C ALA A 86 -17.03 -13.41 20.45
N GLU A 87 -17.24 -12.09 20.55
CA GLU A 87 -17.66 -11.40 21.78
C GLU A 87 -18.94 -11.94 22.41
N PRO A 88 -20.02 -12.32 21.67
CA PRO A 88 -21.21 -12.89 22.28
C PRO A 88 -20.96 -14.20 23.05
N GLY A 89 -19.91 -14.94 22.69
CA GLY A 89 -19.52 -16.17 23.37
C GLY A 89 -18.38 -15.98 24.38
N PHE A 90 -17.93 -14.74 24.59
CA PHE A 90 -16.83 -14.41 25.49
C PHE A 90 -17.31 -14.17 26.92
N ALA A 91 -16.54 -14.63 27.91
CA ALA A 91 -16.79 -14.35 29.31
C ALA A 91 -15.51 -13.99 30.04
N ASP A 92 -15.61 -13.02 30.94
CA ASP A 92 -14.54 -12.61 31.84
C ASP A 92 -14.67 -13.32 33.21
N GLY A 93 -13.55 -13.52 33.92
CA GLY A 93 -13.53 -13.92 35.32
C GLY A 93 -13.45 -15.44 35.57
N PRO A 94 -13.75 -15.88 36.79
CA PRO A 94 -13.70 -17.28 37.18
C PRO A 94 -14.68 -18.12 36.36
N GLY A 95 -14.19 -19.20 35.73
CA GLY A 95 -15.00 -20.02 34.84
C GLY A 95 -14.93 -19.64 33.37
N ALA A 96 -14.17 -18.59 32.98
CA ALA A 96 -13.97 -18.18 31.59
C ALA A 96 -13.46 -19.31 30.66
N GLN A 97 -12.81 -20.34 31.22
CA GLN A 97 -12.36 -21.55 30.52
C GLN A 97 -13.41 -22.65 30.38
N SER A 98 -14.65 -22.44 30.85
CA SER A 98 -15.74 -23.37 30.64
C SER A 98 -16.08 -23.48 29.15
N HIS A 99 -16.40 -24.69 28.66
CA HIS A 99 -16.86 -24.95 27.30
C HIS A 99 -18.11 -24.15 26.90
N ALA A 100 -18.86 -23.64 27.86
CA ALA A 100 -19.98 -22.71 27.61
C ALA A 100 -19.55 -21.38 27.02
N HIS A 101 -18.27 -20.99 27.17
CA HIS A 101 -17.72 -19.72 26.69
C HIS A 101 -16.80 -19.91 25.49
N TRP A 102 -17.37 -20.41 24.41
CA TRP A 102 -16.66 -20.74 23.17
C TRP A 102 -15.86 -19.55 22.60
N GLY A 103 -16.33 -18.32 22.85
CA GLY A 103 -15.66 -17.09 22.40
C GLY A 103 -14.24 -16.96 22.95
N ASN A 104 -13.99 -17.43 24.18
CA ASN A 104 -12.66 -17.38 24.79
C ASN A 104 -11.62 -18.24 24.04
N PHE A 105 -12.06 -19.31 23.39
CA PHE A 105 -11.18 -20.23 22.66
C PHE A 105 -10.92 -19.82 21.22
N ILE A 106 -11.88 -19.13 20.58
CA ILE A 106 -11.79 -18.82 19.16
C ILE A 106 -11.49 -17.36 18.86
N VAL A 107 -11.53 -16.46 19.86
CA VAL A 107 -11.38 -15.02 19.63
C VAL A 107 -10.08 -14.68 18.90
N LEU A 108 -8.95 -15.18 19.34
CA LEU A 108 -7.65 -14.91 18.72
C LEU A 108 -7.50 -15.62 17.37
N PRO A 109 -7.74 -16.95 17.22
CA PRO A 109 -7.73 -17.61 15.91
C PRO A 109 -8.64 -16.93 14.89
N LEU A 110 -9.85 -16.50 15.31
CA LEU A 110 -10.81 -15.85 14.44
C LEU A 110 -10.34 -14.45 14.01
N ILE A 111 -9.79 -13.67 14.93
CA ILE A 111 -9.20 -12.37 14.63
C ILE A 111 -8.06 -12.52 13.62
N ILE A 112 -7.13 -13.46 13.84
CA ILE A 112 -6.03 -13.74 12.90
C ILE A 112 -6.59 -14.12 11.54
N THR A 113 -7.56 -15.04 11.51
CA THR A 113 -8.19 -15.51 10.26
C THR A 113 -8.78 -14.35 9.45
N LEU A 114 -9.58 -13.51 10.09
CA LEU A 114 -10.25 -12.40 9.40
C LEU A 114 -9.29 -11.28 9.02
N MET A 115 -8.26 -11.02 9.83
CA MET A 115 -7.17 -10.13 9.44
C MET A 115 -6.40 -10.66 8.21
N CYS A 116 -6.06 -11.95 8.19
CA CYS A 116 -5.39 -12.60 7.05
C CYS A 116 -6.23 -12.50 5.77
N MET A 117 -7.54 -12.76 5.88
CA MET A 117 -8.47 -12.59 4.76
C MET A 117 -8.51 -11.15 4.29
N ALA A 118 -8.63 -10.18 5.21
CA ALA A 118 -8.69 -8.76 4.90
C ALA A 118 -7.40 -8.28 4.21
N PHE A 119 -6.22 -8.70 4.67
CA PHE A 119 -4.95 -8.41 3.99
C PHE A 119 -4.88 -9.01 2.60
N GLY A 120 -5.32 -10.26 2.44
CA GLY A 120 -5.32 -10.96 1.15
C GLY A 120 -6.17 -10.27 0.07
N ILE A 121 -7.33 -9.71 0.46
CA ILE A 121 -8.25 -9.05 -0.48
C ILE A 121 -8.02 -7.55 -0.65
N SER A 122 -7.35 -6.88 0.30
CA SER A 122 -7.24 -5.42 0.39
C SER A 122 -6.74 -4.76 -0.89
N GLU A 123 -5.66 -5.29 -1.47
CA GLU A 123 -5.07 -4.79 -2.70
C GLU A 123 -6.04 -4.92 -3.89
N SER A 124 -6.76 -6.05 -3.97
CA SER A 124 -7.74 -6.30 -5.04
C SER A 124 -8.94 -5.36 -4.96
N ILE A 125 -9.34 -4.97 -3.75
CA ILE A 125 -10.41 -3.97 -3.52
C ILE A 125 -9.93 -2.60 -4.03
N VAL A 126 -8.71 -2.19 -3.68
CA VAL A 126 -8.11 -0.93 -4.15
C VAL A 126 -7.99 -0.92 -5.68
N GLU A 127 -7.67 -2.05 -6.30
CA GLU A 127 -7.61 -2.23 -7.76
C GLU A 127 -9.00 -2.39 -8.41
N ARG A 128 -10.07 -2.39 -7.63
CA ARG A 128 -11.46 -2.59 -8.09
C ARG A 128 -11.65 -3.89 -8.89
N SER A 129 -10.91 -4.93 -8.54
CA SER A 129 -10.99 -6.25 -9.17
C SER A 129 -11.75 -7.22 -8.27
N VAL A 130 -13.06 -7.35 -8.50
CA VAL A 130 -13.93 -8.27 -7.73
C VAL A 130 -13.47 -9.72 -7.87
N ARG A 131 -13.11 -10.14 -9.08
CA ARG A 131 -12.65 -11.51 -9.34
C ARG A 131 -11.37 -11.83 -8.59
N LYS A 132 -10.36 -10.93 -8.61
CA LYS A 132 -9.15 -11.09 -7.80
C LYS A 132 -9.47 -11.13 -6.30
N ALA A 133 -10.38 -10.26 -5.83
CA ALA A 133 -10.77 -10.22 -4.43
C ALA A 133 -11.39 -11.55 -4.00
N LEU A 134 -12.30 -12.12 -4.79
CA LEU A 134 -12.93 -13.41 -4.51
C LEU A 134 -11.91 -14.57 -4.51
N LEU A 135 -11.05 -14.65 -5.53
CA LEU A 135 -10.03 -15.70 -5.62
C LEU A 135 -9.01 -15.61 -4.48
N ARG A 136 -8.53 -14.39 -4.19
CA ARG A 136 -7.60 -14.16 -3.08
C ARG A 136 -8.26 -14.40 -1.72
N GLY A 137 -9.53 -14.03 -1.55
CA GLY A 137 -10.30 -14.32 -0.35
C GLY A 137 -10.53 -15.81 -0.14
N ALA A 138 -10.89 -16.54 -1.20
CA ALA A 138 -11.07 -17.98 -1.17
C ALA A 138 -9.78 -18.74 -0.79
N LEU A 139 -8.61 -18.19 -1.14
CA LEU A 139 -7.31 -18.73 -0.72
C LEU A 139 -6.92 -18.26 0.68
N ALA A 140 -7.13 -16.98 1.00
CA ALA A 140 -6.72 -16.39 2.26
C ALA A 140 -7.51 -16.92 3.46
N LEU A 141 -8.78 -17.24 3.28
CA LEU A 141 -9.64 -17.74 4.37
C LEU A 141 -9.16 -19.10 4.93
N PRO A 142 -9.01 -20.18 4.15
CA PRO A 142 -8.53 -21.45 4.68
C PRO A 142 -7.09 -21.37 5.21
N LEU A 143 -6.22 -20.59 4.55
CA LEU A 143 -4.87 -20.33 5.07
C LEU A 143 -4.92 -19.57 6.40
N GLY A 144 -5.79 -18.57 6.50
CA GLY A 144 -5.99 -17.82 7.73
C GLY A 144 -6.49 -18.68 8.88
N ILE A 145 -7.44 -19.60 8.62
CA ILE A 145 -7.91 -20.56 9.62
C ILE A 145 -6.75 -21.44 10.10
N LEU A 146 -6.04 -22.08 9.18
CA LEU A 146 -4.92 -22.96 9.52
C LEU A 146 -3.82 -22.22 10.30
N LEU A 147 -3.36 -21.11 9.75
CA LEU A 147 -2.29 -20.32 10.38
C LEU A 147 -2.80 -19.61 11.64
N GLY A 148 -4.08 -19.22 11.69
CA GLY A 148 -4.70 -18.64 12.87
C GLY A 148 -4.56 -19.53 14.09
N PHE A 149 -4.89 -20.80 13.97
CA PHE A 149 -4.73 -21.77 15.06
C PHE A 149 -3.25 -22.06 15.38
N ILE A 150 -2.40 -22.25 14.37
CA ILE A 150 -0.97 -22.55 14.59
C ILE A 150 -0.28 -21.40 15.30
N PHE A 151 -0.46 -20.18 14.81
CA PHE A 151 0.21 -19.00 15.36
C PHE A 151 -0.38 -18.57 16.70
N ASP A 152 -1.68 -18.82 16.92
CA ASP A 152 -2.31 -18.65 18.24
C ASP A 152 -1.70 -19.56 19.28
N MET A 153 -1.59 -20.87 19.00
CA MET A 153 -0.91 -21.81 19.91
C MET A 153 0.53 -21.41 20.23
N MET A 154 1.27 -20.90 19.23
CA MET A 154 2.62 -20.40 19.44
C MET A 154 2.61 -19.16 20.33
N ALA A 155 1.73 -18.20 20.06
CA ALA A 155 1.60 -16.97 20.83
C ALA A 155 1.20 -17.24 22.29
N GLU A 156 0.23 -18.13 22.52
CA GLU A 156 -0.19 -18.56 23.86
C GLU A 156 0.94 -19.24 24.63
N THR A 157 1.72 -20.09 23.96
CA THR A 157 2.90 -20.74 24.58
C THR A 157 3.93 -19.72 25.03
N ILE A 158 4.27 -18.77 24.14
CA ILE A 158 5.24 -17.68 24.43
C ILE A 158 4.70 -16.79 25.56
N TYR A 159 3.41 -16.44 25.48
CA TYR A 159 2.76 -15.61 26.50
C TYR A 159 2.76 -16.30 27.86
N GLY A 160 2.35 -17.58 27.92
CA GLY A 160 2.32 -18.37 29.15
C GLY A 160 3.70 -18.52 29.81
N LEU A 161 4.75 -18.79 29.00
CA LEU A 161 6.12 -18.85 29.50
C LEU A 161 6.58 -17.48 30.00
N GLY A 162 6.35 -16.42 29.25
CA GLY A 162 6.73 -15.06 29.65
C GLY A 162 6.02 -14.58 30.89
N MET A 163 4.75 -14.95 31.08
CA MET A 163 3.98 -14.67 32.30
C MET A 163 4.59 -15.36 33.52
N ARG A 164 4.94 -16.66 33.41
CA ARG A 164 5.57 -17.41 34.50
C ARG A 164 6.88 -16.75 34.92
N LEU A 165 7.76 -16.48 33.96
CA LEU A 165 9.04 -15.82 34.24
C LEU A 165 8.87 -14.43 34.87
N SER A 166 7.87 -13.67 34.43
CA SER A 166 7.58 -12.34 34.96
C SER A 166 7.05 -12.40 36.39
N PHE A 167 6.19 -13.37 36.73
CA PHE A 167 5.69 -13.57 38.09
C PHE A 167 6.78 -14.03 39.04
N GLU A 168 7.68 -14.94 38.59
CA GLU A 168 8.87 -15.35 39.37
C GLU A 168 9.79 -14.16 39.63
N ALA A 169 9.90 -13.21 38.70
CA ALA A 169 10.64 -11.98 38.86
C ALA A 169 9.89 -10.88 39.64
N GLY A 170 8.70 -11.18 40.21
CA GLY A 170 7.94 -10.26 41.07
C GLY A 170 6.95 -9.34 40.36
N ALA A 171 6.69 -9.53 39.08
CA ALA A 171 5.69 -8.75 38.34
C ALA A 171 4.26 -9.29 38.57
N GLN A 172 3.66 -8.97 39.73
CA GLN A 172 2.39 -9.56 40.17
C GLN A 172 1.14 -8.77 39.77
N THR A 173 1.26 -7.62 39.11
CA THR A 173 0.11 -6.77 38.74
C THR A 173 0.12 -6.42 37.26
N MET A 174 -1.07 -6.33 36.64
CA MET A 174 -1.22 -5.90 35.23
C MET A 174 -0.70 -4.48 34.94
N ARG A 175 -0.36 -3.72 35.96
CA ARG A 175 0.30 -2.41 35.83
C ARG A 175 1.81 -2.53 35.58
N ASN A 176 2.40 -3.71 35.79
CA ASN A 176 3.82 -3.89 35.56
C ASN A 176 4.14 -3.94 34.05
N PRO A 177 5.02 -3.05 33.55
CA PRO A 177 5.39 -3.00 32.14
C PRO A 177 5.99 -4.31 31.59
N ALA A 178 6.60 -5.15 32.45
CA ALA A 178 7.11 -6.46 32.02
C ALA A 178 6.03 -7.33 31.39
N LEU A 179 4.80 -7.31 31.93
CA LEU A 179 3.68 -8.07 31.36
C LEU A 179 3.19 -7.51 30.03
N TRP A 180 3.35 -6.20 29.82
CA TRP A 180 3.04 -5.58 28.53
C TRP A 180 4.04 -6.00 27.46
N ILE A 181 5.33 -6.04 27.82
CA ILE A 181 6.40 -6.50 26.93
C ILE A 181 6.18 -7.99 26.57
N VAL A 182 5.87 -8.83 27.55
CA VAL A 182 5.57 -10.26 27.33
C VAL A 182 4.46 -10.43 26.31
N ARG A 183 3.36 -9.67 26.45
CA ARG A 183 2.27 -9.69 25.48
C ARG A 183 2.73 -9.21 24.11
N GLY A 184 3.48 -8.11 24.06
CA GLY A 184 4.04 -7.60 22.81
C GLY A 184 4.89 -8.65 22.10
N VAL A 185 5.79 -9.33 22.81
CA VAL A 185 6.63 -10.40 22.25
C VAL A 185 5.78 -11.57 21.73
N ALA A 186 4.80 -12.04 22.51
CA ALA A 186 3.92 -13.10 22.05
C ALA A 186 3.14 -12.70 20.77
N TRP A 187 2.69 -11.46 20.69
CA TRP A 187 1.90 -10.98 19.56
C TRP A 187 2.72 -10.63 18.30
N THR A 188 4.04 -10.59 18.38
CA THR A 188 4.89 -10.55 17.16
C THR A 188 4.60 -11.75 16.27
N VAL A 189 4.41 -12.94 16.88
CA VAL A 189 4.05 -14.18 16.17
C VAL A 189 2.68 -14.05 15.51
N PHE A 190 1.72 -13.50 16.24
CA PHE A 190 0.38 -13.19 15.76
C PHE A 190 0.39 -12.33 14.48
N GLY A 191 1.15 -11.22 14.47
CA GLY A 191 1.27 -10.37 13.31
C GLY A 191 2.00 -11.01 12.12
N ALA A 192 2.91 -11.92 12.39
CA ALA A 192 3.64 -12.65 11.36
C ALA A 192 2.71 -13.52 10.49
N ALA A 193 1.63 -14.09 11.07
CA ALA A 193 0.64 -14.89 10.32
C ALA A 193 0.04 -14.10 9.16
N GLY A 194 -0.35 -12.84 9.40
CA GLY A 194 -0.87 -11.94 8.37
C GLY A 194 0.10 -11.74 7.21
N GLY A 195 1.38 -11.56 7.52
CA GLY A 195 2.45 -11.41 6.53
C GLY A 195 2.66 -12.67 5.68
N VAL A 196 2.61 -13.85 6.30
CA VAL A 196 2.71 -15.14 5.57
C VAL A 196 1.57 -15.27 4.57
N VAL A 197 0.31 -15.07 5.00
CA VAL A 197 -0.86 -15.15 4.09
C VAL A 197 -0.76 -14.08 2.98
N TYR A 198 -0.37 -12.87 3.32
CA TYR A 198 -0.19 -11.78 2.36
C TYR A 198 0.83 -12.12 1.28
N GLY A 199 1.93 -12.80 1.66
CA GLY A 199 2.95 -13.29 0.73
C GLY A 199 2.47 -14.42 -0.18
N ILE A 200 1.80 -15.42 0.39
CA ILE A 200 1.27 -16.59 -0.34
C ILE A 200 0.22 -16.13 -1.36
N VAL A 201 -0.76 -15.34 -0.91
CA VAL A 201 -1.83 -14.81 -1.75
C VAL A 201 -1.28 -13.86 -2.83
N GLY A 202 -0.25 -13.08 -2.49
CA GLY A 202 0.47 -12.20 -3.41
C GLY A 202 1.45 -12.92 -4.33
N GLN A 203 1.67 -14.25 -4.14
CA GLN A 203 2.61 -15.07 -4.90
C GLN A 203 4.03 -14.48 -4.93
N SER A 204 4.49 -13.94 -3.80
CA SER A 204 5.79 -13.30 -3.70
C SER A 204 6.41 -13.52 -2.31
N THR A 205 7.57 -14.17 -2.28
CA THR A 205 8.35 -14.36 -1.05
C THR A 205 8.82 -13.04 -0.46
N LYS A 206 9.25 -12.07 -1.29
CA LYS A 206 9.64 -10.72 -0.84
C LYS A 206 8.47 -10.01 -0.16
N LYS A 207 7.28 -10.06 -0.77
CA LYS A 207 6.05 -9.49 -0.20
C LYS A 207 5.71 -10.15 1.14
N GLY A 208 5.83 -11.47 1.22
CA GLY A 208 5.65 -12.24 2.45
C GLY A 208 6.65 -11.85 3.53
N THR A 209 7.94 -11.77 3.21
CA THR A 209 8.98 -11.38 4.17
C THR A 209 8.74 -9.97 4.72
N TYR A 210 8.43 -9.00 3.86
CA TYR A 210 8.13 -7.63 4.29
C TYR A 210 6.86 -7.58 5.13
N GLY A 211 5.84 -8.35 4.76
CA GLY A 211 4.60 -8.50 5.51
C GLY A 211 4.84 -9.12 6.89
N VAL A 212 5.66 -10.18 6.99
CA VAL A 212 6.02 -10.82 8.26
C VAL A 212 6.77 -9.85 9.17
N LEU A 213 7.79 -9.17 8.66
CA LEU A 213 8.55 -8.19 9.45
C LEU A 213 7.66 -7.04 9.94
N GLY A 214 6.91 -6.44 9.03
CA GLY A 214 6.03 -5.31 9.37
C GLY A 214 4.86 -5.72 10.26
N GLY A 215 4.25 -6.87 9.98
CA GLY A 215 3.16 -7.42 10.78
C GLY A 215 3.61 -7.77 12.20
N ALA A 216 4.75 -8.43 12.35
CA ALA A 216 5.33 -8.76 13.65
C ALA A 216 5.62 -7.49 14.47
N LEU A 217 6.27 -6.49 13.87
CA LEU A 217 6.54 -5.21 14.53
C LEU A 217 5.24 -4.50 14.94
N GLY A 218 4.28 -4.40 14.03
CA GLY A 218 3.01 -3.73 14.28
C GLY A 218 2.19 -4.42 15.37
N ALA A 219 2.03 -5.75 15.30
CA ALA A 219 1.30 -6.52 16.30
C ALA A 219 2.03 -6.54 17.65
N GLY A 220 3.37 -6.58 17.65
CA GLY A 220 4.16 -6.47 18.86
C GLY A 220 3.93 -5.16 19.60
N LEU A 221 3.96 -4.03 18.86
CA LEU A 221 3.65 -2.70 19.42
C LEU A 221 2.18 -2.64 19.91
N GLY A 222 1.23 -3.16 19.13
CA GLY A 222 -0.17 -3.27 19.53
C GLY A 222 -0.35 -4.07 20.81
N GLY A 223 0.38 -5.18 20.94
CA GLY A 223 0.38 -6.04 22.13
C GLY A 223 0.88 -5.33 23.39
N VAL A 224 1.97 -4.54 23.26
CA VAL A 224 2.48 -3.72 24.39
C VAL A 224 1.43 -2.71 24.85
N ILE A 225 0.71 -2.06 23.92
CA ILE A 225 -0.26 -1.03 24.22
C ILE A 225 -1.58 -1.61 24.75
N PHE A 226 -1.88 -2.88 24.49
CA PHE A 226 -3.16 -3.50 24.85
C PHE A 226 -3.47 -3.41 26.36
N ASN A 227 -2.48 -3.73 27.22
CA ASN A 227 -2.67 -3.70 28.67
C ASN A 227 -2.93 -2.26 29.20
N PRO A 228 -2.17 -1.23 28.80
CA PRO A 228 -2.50 0.16 29.13
C PRO A 228 -3.92 0.56 28.74
N ILE A 229 -4.40 0.14 27.57
CA ILE A 229 -5.77 0.42 27.11
C ILE A 229 -6.79 -0.27 28.03
N ALA A 230 -6.57 -1.56 28.33
CA ALA A 230 -7.45 -2.30 29.23
C ALA A 230 -7.53 -1.64 30.61
N LEU A 231 -6.41 -1.11 31.14
CA LEU A 231 -6.39 -0.35 32.38
C LEU A 231 -7.13 0.98 32.30
N ALA A 232 -7.00 1.70 31.18
CA ALA A 232 -7.64 2.99 30.96
C ALA A 232 -9.16 2.88 30.74
N THR A 233 -9.62 1.80 30.14
CA THR A 233 -11.03 1.55 29.78
C THR A 233 -11.76 0.69 30.80
N HIS A 234 -11.12 0.33 31.90
CA HIS A 234 -11.68 -0.51 32.99
C HIS A 234 -12.09 -1.93 32.55
N GLY A 235 -11.52 -2.43 31.44
CA GLY A 235 -11.80 -3.76 30.90
C GLY A 235 -13.14 -3.89 30.17
N GLY A 236 -13.61 -5.14 29.97
CA GLY A 236 -14.87 -5.46 29.31
C GLY A 236 -14.80 -5.45 27.78
N GLY A 237 -15.95 -5.68 27.12
CA GLY A 237 -16.06 -5.82 25.67
C GLY A 237 -15.56 -4.64 24.87
N VAL A 238 -15.87 -3.41 25.30
CA VAL A 238 -15.40 -2.18 24.64
C VAL A 238 -13.88 -2.07 24.70
N SER A 239 -13.26 -2.42 25.83
CA SER A 239 -11.80 -2.46 25.98
C SER A 239 -11.16 -3.42 24.99
N ARG A 240 -11.74 -4.62 24.85
CA ARG A 240 -11.28 -5.63 23.89
C ARG A 240 -11.42 -5.12 22.45
N ALA A 241 -12.58 -4.51 22.11
CA ALA A 241 -12.80 -3.93 20.80
C ALA A 241 -11.70 -2.91 20.42
N VAL A 242 -11.47 -1.93 21.30
CA VAL A 242 -10.45 -0.90 21.08
C VAL A 242 -9.05 -1.52 21.00
N GLY A 243 -8.73 -2.44 21.91
CA GLY A 243 -7.45 -3.14 21.91
C GLY A 243 -7.18 -3.89 20.60
N PHE A 244 -8.11 -4.75 20.18
CA PHE A 244 -7.96 -5.50 18.92
C PHE A 244 -7.99 -4.62 17.68
N ALA A 245 -8.83 -3.56 17.67
CA ALA A 245 -8.83 -2.57 16.61
C ALA A 245 -7.45 -1.93 16.42
N LEU A 246 -6.80 -1.52 17.51
CA LEU A 246 -5.47 -0.91 17.47
C LEU A 246 -4.38 -1.91 17.07
N VAL A 247 -4.47 -3.16 17.52
CA VAL A 247 -3.55 -4.22 17.09
C VAL A 247 -3.69 -4.49 15.60
N GLY A 248 -4.91 -4.64 15.10
CA GLY A 248 -5.16 -4.83 13.67
C GLY A 248 -4.65 -3.68 12.83
N LEU A 249 -4.95 -2.44 13.26
CA LEU A 249 -4.44 -1.22 12.63
C LEU A 249 -2.91 -1.18 12.60
N ALA A 250 -2.26 -1.38 13.76
CA ALA A 250 -0.81 -1.35 13.89
C ALA A 250 -0.14 -2.43 13.03
N THR A 251 -0.72 -3.65 13.00
CA THR A 251 -0.24 -4.75 12.15
C THR A 251 -0.25 -4.34 10.67
N GLY A 252 -1.39 -3.86 10.18
CA GLY A 252 -1.53 -3.47 8.77
C GLY A 252 -0.68 -2.26 8.39
N VAL A 253 -0.62 -1.24 9.25
CA VAL A 253 0.27 -0.08 9.07
C VAL A 253 1.72 -0.53 9.04
N GLY A 254 2.14 -1.38 9.98
CA GLY A 254 3.50 -1.92 10.05
C GLY A 254 3.87 -2.67 8.77
N MET A 255 2.98 -3.54 8.26
CA MET A 255 3.18 -4.23 6.98
C MET A 255 3.40 -3.24 5.82
N GLY A 256 2.53 -2.25 5.68
CA GLY A 256 2.61 -1.28 4.58
C GLY A 256 3.81 -0.34 4.69
N LEU A 257 4.22 0.06 5.90
CA LEU A 257 5.41 0.89 6.11
C LEU A 257 6.70 0.13 5.78
N VAL A 258 6.83 -1.12 6.26
CA VAL A 258 8.00 -1.96 5.95
C VAL A 258 8.07 -2.26 4.46
N GLU A 259 6.95 -2.59 3.82
CA GLU A 259 6.85 -2.74 2.38
C GLU A 259 7.32 -1.47 1.64
N SER A 260 6.86 -0.31 2.06
CA SER A 260 7.26 0.97 1.47
C SER A 260 8.73 1.31 1.71
N ALA A 261 9.28 0.96 2.87
CA ALA A 261 10.68 1.21 3.21
C ALA A 261 11.65 0.29 2.46
N LEU A 262 11.26 -0.97 2.25
CA LEU A 262 12.12 -2.02 1.68
C LEU A 262 11.91 -2.27 0.18
N LYS A 263 10.97 -1.56 -0.46
CA LYS A 263 10.77 -1.68 -1.91
C LYS A 263 12.04 -1.28 -2.66
N ASP A 264 12.39 -2.08 -3.66
CA ASP A 264 13.54 -1.81 -4.53
C ASP A 264 13.11 -1.08 -5.81
N ARG A 265 12.02 -1.54 -6.46
CA ARG A 265 11.53 -1.09 -7.77
C ARG A 265 10.02 -0.99 -7.77
N TRP A 266 9.48 0.09 -8.34
CA TRP A 266 8.03 0.28 -8.41
C TRP A 266 7.62 1.17 -9.57
N LEU A 267 6.37 1.01 -10.00
CA LEU A 267 5.69 1.95 -10.90
C LEU A 267 4.80 2.87 -10.07
N TYR A 268 5.06 4.15 -10.15
CA TYR A 268 4.20 5.18 -9.56
C TYR A 268 3.19 5.67 -10.60
N VAL A 269 1.91 5.58 -10.31
CA VAL A 269 0.86 6.05 -11.22
C VAL A 269 0.75 7.56 -11.11
N VAL A 270 1.17 8.27 -12.17
CA VAL A 270 1.14 9.73 -12.26
C VAL A 270 -0.22 10.22 -12.72
N ALA A 271 -0.87 9.50 -13.66
CA ALA A 271 -2.17 9.86 -14.21
C ALA A 271 -3.06 8.62 -14.40
N GLY A 272 -4.36 8.85 -14.39
CA GLY A 272 -5.38 7.81 -14.58
C GLY A 272 -6.16 7.50 -13.29
N PRO A 273 -7.11 6.55 -13.33
CA PRO A 273 -8.01 6.24 -12.21
C PRO A 273 -7.32 5.75 -10.92
N LEU A 274 -6.06 5.32 -11.04
CA LEU A 274 -5.23 4.86 -9.91
C LEU A 274 -4.10 5.85 -9.58
N ALA A 275 -4.22 7.13 -9.99
CA ALA A 275 -3.20 8.13 -9.73
C ALA A 275 -2.83 8.19 -8.24
N GLY A 276 -1.53 8.12 -7.95
CA GLY A 276 -0.98 8.05 -6.61
C GLY A 276 -0.71 6.64 -6.08
N LYS A 277 -1.21 5.57 -6.74
CA LYS A 277 -0.87 4.20 -6.36
C LYS A 277 0.56 3.87 -6.77
N GLN A 278 1.19 3.03 -5.95
CA GLN A 278 2.50 2.44 -6.24
C GLN A 278 2.33 0.94 -6.45
N PHE A 279 2.76 0.45 -7.61
CA PHE A 279 2.84 -0.97 -7.91
C PHE A 279 4.29 -1.43 -7.72
N ILE A 280 4.55 -2.18 -6.68
CA ILE A 280 5.89 -2.69 -6.39
C ILE A 280 6.15 -3.91 -7.26
N LEU A 281 7.28 -3.92 -7.93
CA LEU A 281 7.67 -4.99 -8.84
C LEU A 281 8.39 -6.10 -8.06
N TYR A 282 7.62 -7.06 -7.56
CA TYR A 282 8.15 -8.19 -6.77
C TYR A 282 8.57 -9.39 -7.60
N LYS A 283 7.87 -9.60 -8.73
CA LYS A 283 8.04 -10.77 -9.60
C LYS A 283 9.12 -10.52 -10.64
N SER A 284 9.71 -11.60 -11.14
CA SER A 284 10.60 -11.56 -12.31
C SER A 284 9.87 -11.07 -13.56
N GLU A 285 8.57 -11.37 -13.67
CA GLU A 285 7.71 -10.86 -14.72
C GLU A 285 6.45 -10.26 -14.10
N THR A 286 6.08 -9.07 -14.56
CA THR A 286 4.87 -8.34 -14.13
C THR A 286 4.06 -8.00 -15.36
N SER A 287 2.86 -8.56 -15.47
CA SER A 287 1.92 -8.32 -16.57
C SER A 287 1.06 -7.08 -16.31
N ILE A 288 0.87 -6.26 -17.36
CA ILE A 288 0.04 -5.05 -17.35
C ILE A 288 -1.04 -5.22 -18.42
N GLY A 289 -2.30 -5.04 -18.06
CA GLY A 289 -3.38 -5.19 -19.04
C GLY A 289 -4.78 -4.94 -18.49
N SER A 290 -5.78 -5.08 -19.39
CA SER A 290 -7.19 -4.91 -19.06
C SER A 290 -7.87 -6.19 -18.53
N ARG A 291 -7.16 -7.31 -18.45
CA ARG A 291 -7.65 -8.52 -17.75
C ARG A 291 -7.56 -8.35 -16.26
N GLN A 292 -8.57 -8.81 -15.52
CA GLN A 292 -8.54 -8.79 -14.05
C GLN A 292 -7.45 -9.69 -13.46
N GLU A 293 -6.95 -10.67 -14.22
CA GLU A 293 -5.86 -11.56 -13.82
C GLU A 293 -4.46 -10.93 -13.96
N SER A 294 -4.32 -9.85 -14.75
CA SER A 294 -3.04 -9.16 -14.91
C SER A 294 -2.52 -8.67 -13.57
N ASP A 295 -1.20 -8.71 -13.33
CA ASP A 295 -0.60 -8.23 -12.09
C ASP A 295 -0.95 -6.77 -11.83
N ILE A 296 -0.87 -5.95 -12.88
CA ILE A 296 -1.35 -4.56 -12.89
C ILE A 296 -2.60 -4.48 -13.76
N TYR A 297 -3.75 -4.38 -13.12
CA TYR A 297 -5.04 -4.31 -13.80
C TYR A 297 -5.41 -2.86 -14.11
N LEU A 298 -5.54 -2.55 -15.42
CA LEU A 298 -5.92 -1.23 -15.93
C LEU A 298 -7.37 -1.27 -16.42
N PHE A 299 -8.27 -0.68 -15.65
CA PHE A 299 -9.71 -0.70 -15.92
C PHE A 299 -10.21 0.58 -16.60
N LYS A 300 -11.39 0.49 -17.25
CA LYS A 300 -12.09 1.64 -17.88
C LYS A 300 -11.31 2.34 -19.00
N ASP A 301 -10.42 1.65 -19.70
CA ASP A 301 -9.76 2.19 -20.88
C ASP A 301 -9.85 1.16 -22.04
N PRO A 302 -10.62 1.44 -23.10
CA PRO A 302 -10.78 0.53 -24.22
C PRO A 302 -9.51 0.36 -25.06
N ASN A 303 -8.55 1.26 -24.94
CA ASN A 303 -7.29 1.19 -25.68
C ASN A 303 -6.27 0.24 -25.03
N ILE A 304 -6.58 -0.30 -23.84
CA ILE A 304 -5.71 -1.25 -23.15
C ILE A 304 -6.05 -2.67 -23.56
N LEU A 305 -5.10 -3.37 -24.14
CA LEU A 305 -5.22 -4.77 -24.51
C LEU A 305 -5.33 -5.68 -23.28
N PRO A 306 -5.89 -6.89 -23.42
CA PRO A 306 -5.92 -7.90 -22.35
C PRO A 306 -4.56 -8.17 -21.71
N ARG A 307 -3.51 -8.24 -22.53
CA ARG A 307 -2.09 -8.20 -22.15
C ARG A 307 -1.47 -7.08 -22.96
N HIS A 308 -1.21 -5.95 -22.32
CA HIS A 308 -0.79 -4.73 -23.01
C HIS A 308 0.71 -4.53 -22.97
N ALA A 309 1.32 -4.87 -21.84
CA ALA A 309 2.76 -4.84 -21.66
C ALA A 309 3.19 -5.84 -20.58
N VAL A 310 4.47 -6.20 -20.62
CA VAL A 310 5.13 -7.03 -19.59
C VAL A 310 6.41 -6.34 -19.18
N ILE A 311 6.63 -6.27 -17.87
CA ILE A 311 7.92 -5.83 -17.32
C ILE A 311 8.64 -7.06 -16.82
N SER A 312 9.84 -7.33 -17.38
CA SER A 312 10.73 -8.41 -16.97
C SER A 312 11.93 -7.87 -16.21
N ILE A 313 12.29 -8.56 -15.12
CA ILE A 313 13.42 -8.19 -14.25
C ILE A 313 14.45 -9.32 -14.30
N SER A 314 15.63 -9.00 -14.81
CA SER A 314 16.77 -9.92 -14.84
C SER A 314 17.97 -9.25 -14.19
N GLY A 315 18.23 -9.60 -12.93
CA GLY A 315 19.28 -8.97 -12.13
C GLY A 315 19.07 -7.46 -11.95
N ALA A 316 20.02 -6.67 -12.43
CA ALA A 316 19.92 -5.20 -12.39
C ALA A 316 19.09 -4.63 -13.56
N ARG A 317 18.85 -5.40 -14.60
CA ARG A 317 18.18 -4.92 -15.82
C ARG A 317 16.67 -5.12 -15.72
N VAL A 318 15.92 -4.05 -15.98
CA VAL A 318 14.45 -4.06 -16.06
C VAL A 318 14.06 -3.72 -17.47
N MET A 319 13.31 -4.60 -18.11
CA MET A 319 12.87 -4.43 -19.50
C MET A 319 11.35 -4.35 -19.58
N LEU A 320 10.87 -3.38 -20.31
CA LEU A 320 9.49 -3.31 -20.77
C LEU A 320 9.39 -3.98 -22.14
N HIS A 321 8.40 -4.84 -22.31
CA HIS A 321 7.96 -5.39 -23.59
C HIS A 321 6.50 -4.99 -23.80
N ALA A 322 6.23 -4.24 -24.88
CA ALA A 322 4.92 -3.76 -25.21
C ALA A 322 4.28 -4.65 -26.28
N GLU A 323 3.08 -5.17 -26.00
CA GLU A 323 2.20 -5.82 -26.97
C GLU A 323 1.16 -4.84 -27.52
N GLY A 324 0.82 -3.81 -26.73
CA GLY A 324 -0.02 -2.70 -27.12
C GLY A 324 0.75 -1.40 -27.34
N SER A 325 0.03 -0.30 -27.55
CA SER A 325 0.63 1.02 -27.72
C SER A 325 1.15 1.56 -26.39
N VAL A 326 2.47 1.57 -26.22
CA VAL A 326 3.16 2.20 -25.09
C VAL A 326 3.98 3.34 -25.59
N LEU A 327 3.81 4.52 -24.99
CA LEU A 327 4.60 5.70 -25.29
C LEU A 327 5.64 5.92 -24.19
N TRP A 328 6.86 6.20 -24.59
CA TRP A 328 7.92 6.71 -23.73
C TRP A 328 8.37 8.07 -24.25
N ALA A 329 8.30 9.09 -23.39
CA ALA A 329 8.57 10.49 -23.80
C ALA A 329 7.82 10.91 -25.08
N GLY A 330 6.56 10.45 -25.26
CA GLY A 330 5.73 10.71 -26.43
C GLY A 330 6.05 9.87 -27.68
N GLN A 331 7.07 9.02 -27.64
CA GLN A 331 7.45 8.13 -28.75
C GLN A 331 6.96 6.69 -28.51
N PRO A 332 6.39 6.01 -29.51
CA PRO A 332 5.97 4.62 -29.36
C PRO A 332 7.19 3.69 -29.17
N VAL A 333 7.09 2.78 -28.21
CA VAL A 333 8.14 1.81 -27.94
C VAL A 333 7.58 0.39 -27.87
N HIS A 334 8.30 -0.58 -28.46
CA HIS A 334 7.96 -2.00 -28.37
C HIS A 334 8.79 -2.72 -27.30
N SER A 335 10.02 -2.29 -27.07
CA SER A 335 10.89 -2.84 -26.03
C SER A 335 11.84 -1.75 -25.55
N ARG A 336 12.05 -1.69 -24.21
CA ARG A 336 12.92 -0.70 -23.61
C ARG A 336 13.48 -1.17 -22.27
N VAL A 337 14.76 -0.88 -22.05
CA VAL A 337 15.36 -0.96 -20.71
C VAL A 337 14.92 0.26 -19.91
N LEU A 338 14.23 0.04 -18.79
CA LEU A 338 13.74 1.10 -17.93
C LEU A 338 14.85 1.67 -17.04
N GLN A 339 14.84 2.97 -16.88
CA GLN A 339 15.72 3.73 -15.99
C GLN A 339 14.91 4.51 -14.97
N ASP A 340 15.50 4.82 -13.81
CA ASP A 340 14.82 5.61 -12.78
C ASP A 340 14.32 6.94 -13.35
N GLY A 341 13.05 7.24 -13.14
CA GLY A 341 12.39 8.43 -13.63
C GLY A 341 11.68 8.28 -14.98
N ASP A 342 11.88 7.18 -15.72
CA ASP A 342 11.21 6.96 -17.01
C ASP A 342 9.69 7.06 -16.87
N LEU A 343 9.08 7.85 -17.77
CA LEU A 343 7.64 8.03 -17.87
C LEU A 343 7.09 7.19 -19.00
N LEU A 344 6.19 6.27 -18.66
CA LEU A 344 5.51 5.37 -19.58
C LEU A 344 4.03 5.71 -19.64
N GLN A 345 3.49 5.84 -20.85
CA GLN A 345 2.08 6.05 -21.03
C GLN A 345 1.43 4.84 -21.72
N LEU A 346 0.36 4.35 -21.14
CA LEU A 346 -0.46 3.25 -21.62
C LEU A 346 -1.92 3.73 -21.65
N GLY A 347 -2.43 4.05 -22.81
CA GLY A 347 -3.74 4.71 -22.92
C GLY A 347 -3.79 5.99 -22.08
N ARG A 348 -4.78 6.08 -21.18
CA ARG A 348 -4.92 7.21 -20.25
C ARG A 348 -4.13 7.09 -18.94
N TYR A 349 -3.38 6.00 -18.75
CA TYR A 349 -2.54 5.82 -17.57
C TYR A 349 -1.12 6.29 -17.89
N ALA A 350 -0.54 7.03 -16.95
CA ALA A 350 0.87 7.37 -16.99
C ALA A 350 1.58 6.81 -15.75
N PHE A 351 2.68 6.12 -15.98
CA PHE A 351 3.48 5.49 -14.94
C PHE A 351 4.87 6.08 -14.94
N ARG A 352 5.38 6.39 -13.75
CA ARG A 352 6.79 6.70 -13.56
C ARG A 352 7.48 5.51 -12.96
N TYR A 353 8.46 4.96 -13.65
CA TYR A 353 9.33 3.92 -13.12
C TYR A 353 10.28 4.53 -12.08
N LYS A 354 10.40 3.87 -10.96
CA LYS A 354 11.29 4.25 -9.86
C LYS A 354 12.09 3.08 -9.38
N GLU A 355 13.38 3.32 -9.14
CA GLU A 355 14.33 2.35 -8.61
C GLU A 355 15.13 2.97 -7.46
N LYS A 356 15.29 2.21 -6.37
CA LYS A 356 16.13 2.64 -5.25
C LYS A 356 17.59 2.36 -5.60
N HIS A 357 18.39 3.40 -5.76
CA HIS A 357 19.82 3.24 -5.93
C HIS A 357 20.41 2.63 -4.66
N ARG A 358 21.03 1.46 -4.77
CA ARG A 358 21.88 0.93 -3.72
C ARG A 358 23.22 1.66 -3.81
N SER A 359 23.45 2.57 -2.88
CA SER A 359 24.77 3.16 -2.64
C SER A 359 25.74 2.11 -2.09
#